data_b3637c7d263b1bb06bd6f713b71a6cf3
#
_entry.id   b3637c7d263b1bb06bd6f713b71a6cf3
#
_cell.length_a   1.000
_cell.length_b   1.000
_cell.length_c   1.000
_cell.angle_alpha   90.00
_cell.angle_beta   90.00
_cell.angle_gamma   90.00
#
_symmetry.space_group_name_H-M   'P 1'
#
loop_
_entity.id
_entity.type
_entity.pdbx_description
1 polymer ?
#
loop_
_entity_poly.entity_id
_entity_poly.type
_entity_poly.pdbx_seq_one_letter_code
_entity_poly.pdbx_strand_id
1 'polypeptide(L)'
;IVALGTNQYGDKTMEPVEEYYERLISIYGSEIPILCITPLWRGDSEDGLPTLISYCEKIKNVAGQYKNIRIVEGMKLVPHLPEYFLDNLHPNCLGCEWYGRNLVKEIQKMGF
;
A
#
# COMPACT_ATOMS: atom_id res chain seq x y z
N ILE A 1 -4.60 -8.94 -4.94
CA ILE A 1 -4.21 -7.58 -4.46
C ILE A 1 -4.02 -7.65 -2.96
N VAL A 2 -2.92 -7.10 -2.47
CA VAL A 2 -2.59 -6.99 -1.05
C VAL A 2 -2.42 -5.51 -0.70
N ALA A 3 -3.20 -5.02 0.23
CA ALA A 3 -3.11 -3.65 0.74
C ALA A 3 -3.07 -3.72 2.28
N LEU A 4 -1.88 -3.69 2.85
CA LEU A 4 -1.67 -3.79 4.29
C LEU A 4 -0.68 -2.73 4.78
N GLY A 5 -0.65 -2.52 6.09
CA GLY A 5 0.37 -1.73 6.76
C GLY A 5 -0.12 -0.42 7.38
N THR A 6 -1.29 0.08 7.00
CA THR A 6 -1.80 1.36 7.55
C THR A 6 -2.00 1.33 9.07
N ASN A 7 -2.31 0.16 9.63
CA ASN A 7 -2.47 -0.01 11.08
C ASN A 7 -1.18 -0.42 11.78
N GLN A 8 -0.16 -0.81 11.03
CA GLN A 8 1.11 -1.34 11.55
C GLN A 8 2.30 -0.39 11.38
N TYR A 9 2.11 0.80 10.82
CA TYR A 9 3.23 1.70 10.52
C TYR A 9 4.04 2.16 11.75
N GLY A 10 3.49 2.01 12.94
CA GLY A 10 4.20 2.24 14.20
C GLY A 10 4.91 1.01 14.78
N ASP A 11 4.78 -0.16 14.15
CA ASP A 11 5.41 -1.39 14.62
C ASP A 11 6.93 -1.29 14.55
N LYS A 12 7.60 -1.90 15.54
CA LYS A 12 9.07 -1.85 15.66
C LYS A 12 9.78 -2.77 14.69
N THR A 13 9.09 -3.75 14.12
CA THR A 13 9.68 -4.79 13.27
C THR A 13 8.82 -5.04 12.03
N MET A 14 9.48 -5.50 10.96
CA MET A 14 8.83 -5.91 9.72
C MET A 14 8.48 -7.41 9.69
N GLU A 15 8.75 -8.14 10.77
CA GLU A 15 8.55 -9.58 10.84
C GLU A 15 7.12 -10.02 10.45
N PRO A 16 6.03 -9.37 10.93
CA PRO A 16 4.68 -9.73 10.50
C PRO A 16 4.43 -9.56 9.00
N VAL A 17 5.04 -8.54 8.38
CA VAL A 17 4.92 -8.29 6.94
C VAL A 17 5.72 -9.34 6.16
N GLU A 18 6.92 -9.66 6.61
CA GLU A 18 7.76 -10.70 6.02
C GLU A 18 7.05 -12.06 6.05
N GLU A 19 6.55 -12.48 7.21
CA GLU A 19 5.80 -13.73 7.38
C GLU A 19 4.56 -13.77 6.48
N TYR A 20 3.84 -12.64 6.36
CA TYR A 20 2.66 -12.56 5.49
C TYR A 20 3.02 -12.86 4.04
N TYR A 21 4.06 -12.22 3.50
CA TYR A 21 4.47 -12.45 2.12
C TYR A 21 5.06 -13.84 1.90
N GLU A 22 5.87 -14.35 2.81
CA GLU A 22 6.38 -15.72 2.76
C GLU A 22 5.23 -16.73 2.67
N ARG A 23 4.22 -16.57 3.52
CA ARG A 23 3.05 -17.44 3.53
C ARG A 23 2.22 -17.31 2.25
N LEU A 24 2.03 -16.09 1.77
CA LEU A 24 1.30 -15.83 0.53
C LEU A 24 1.97 -16.54 -0.66
N ILE A 25 3.29 -16.42 -0.78
CA ILE A 25 4.05 -17.08 -1.84
C ILE A 25 4.06 -18.60 -1.66
N SER A 26 4.11 -19.11 -0.43
CA SER A 26 4.05 -20.56 -0.18
C SER A 26 2.71 -21.16 -0.63
N ILE A 27 1.63 -20.39 -0.57
CA ILE A 27 0.28 -20.85 -0.97
C ILE A 27 0.06 -20.73 -2.48
N TYR A 28 0.41 -19.59 -3.06
CA TYR A 28 0.08 -19.24 -4.45
C TYR A 28 1.24 -19.43 -5.42
N GLY A 29 2.46 -19.63 -4.93
CA GLY A 29 3.66 -19.78 -5.76
C GLY A 29 4.18 -18.46 -6.30
N SER A 30 5.22 -18.56 -7.13
CA SER A 30 5.94 -17.41 -7.69
C SER A 30 5.52 -17.01 -9.10
N GLU A 31 4.49 -17.67 -9.65
CA GLU A 31 4.06 -17.42 -11.04
C GLU A 31 2.79 -16.55 -11.12
N ILE A 32 1.96 -16.55 -10.07
CA ILE A 32 0.75 -15.73 -10.04
C ILE A 32 1.13 -14.27 -9.74
N PRO A 33 0.73 -13.31 -10.59
CA PRO A 33 0.99 -11.91 -10.33
C PRO A 33 0.26 -11.43 -9.07
N ILE A 34 1.01 -10.77 -8.19
CA ILE A 34 0.48 -10.19 -6.94
C ILE A 34 0.73 -8.68 -6.97
N LEU A 35 -0.31 -7.91 -6.68
CA LEU A 35 -0.22 -6.47 -6.56
C LEU A 35 -0.11 -6.08 -5.09
N CYS A 36 0.98 -5.46 -4.72
CA CYS A 36 1.20 -4.88 -3.39
C CYS A 36 0.90 -3.38 -3.43
N ILE A 37 -0.06 -2.92 -2.65
CA ILE A 37 -0.38 -1.50 -2.49
C ILE A 37 0.13 -1.07 -1.12
N THR A 38 1.05 -0.10 -1.09
CA THR A 38 1.52 0.48 0.18
C THR A 38 0.45 1.37 0.82
N PRO A 39 0.54 1.70 2.11
CA PRO A 39 -0.43 2.55 2.78
C PRO A 39 -0.72 3.87 2.06
N LEU A 40 -1.97 4.31 2.16
CA LEU A 40 -2.41 5.63 1.72
C LEU A 40 -1.86 6.73 2.64
N TRP A 41 -1.92 7.96 2.16
CA TRP A 41 -1.74 9.13 3.02
C TRP A 41 -2.79 9.15 4.13
N ARG A 42 -2.35 9.63 5.31
CA ARG A 42 -3.17 9.77 6.52
C ARG A 42 -3.03 11.19 7.05
N GLY A 43 -4.08 11.96 7.00
CA GLY A 43 -4.11 13.32 7.55
C GLY A 43 -4.20 13.35 9.08
N ASP A 44 -4.61 12.23 9.70
CA ASP A 44 -4.63 12.06 11.15
C ASP A 44 -3.24 11.80 11.76
N SER A 45 -2.22 11.69 10.92
CA SER A 45 -0.86 11.32 11.31
C SER A 45 0.17 12.35 10.84
N GLU A 46 -0.12 13.65 10.95
CA GLU A 46 0.82 14.71 10.53
C GLU A 46 2.20 14.52 11.14
N ASP A 47 2.27 14.31 12.46
CA ASP A 47 3.53 14.08 13.18
C ASP A 47 4.13 12.70 12.88
N GLY A 48 3.30 11.76 12.47
CA GLY A 48 3.70 10.38 12.12
C GLY A 48 3.98 10.18 10.63
N LEU A 49 3.82 11.19 9.78
CA LEU A 49 3.98 11.04 8.33
C LEU A 49 5.38 10.56 7.92
N PRO A 50 6.50 11.05 8.48
CA PRO A 50 7.81 10.51 8.17
C PRO A 50 7.94 9.02 8.52
N THR A 51 7.35 8.59 9.63
CA THR A 51 7.31 7.18 10.05
C THR A 51 6.49 6.34 9.07
N LEU A 52 5.34 6.84 8.62
CA LEU A 52 4.50 6.18 7.64
C LEU A 52 5.22 6.02 6.29
N ILE A 53 5.89 7.07 5.82
CA ILE A 53 6.68 7.04 4.58
C ILE A 53 7.81 6.01 4.69
N SER A 54 8.55 6.03 5.80
CA SER A 54 9.60 5.04 6.08
C SER A 54 9.05 3.62 6.10
N TYR A 55 7.89 3.42 6.67
CA TYR A 55 7.22 2.12 6.71
C TYR A 55 6.80 1.64 5.31
N CYS A 56 6.30 2.53 4.46
CA CYS A 56 6.02 2.22 3.06
C CYS A 56 7.26 1.72 2.32
N GLU A 57 8.41 2.37 2.53
CA GLU A 57 9.68 1.92 1.92
C GLU A 57 10.11 0.54 2.42
N LYS A 58 9.91 0.24 3.70
CA LYS A 58 10.18 -1.09 4.26
C LYS A 58 9.28 -2.15 3.65
N ILE A 59 7.97 -1.87 3.48
CA ILE A 59 7.05 -2.78 2.79
C ILE A 59 7.51 -3.03 1.35
N LYS A 60 7.92 -1.99 0.63
CA LYS A 60 8.43 -2.12 -0.74
C LYS A 60 9.67 -3.01 -0.79
N ASN A 61 10.56 -2.89 0.18
CA ASN A 61 11.76 -3.73 0.27
C ASN A 61 11.42 -5.20 0.52
N VAL A 62 10.47 -5.49 1.40
CA VAL A 62 9.99 -6.85 1.66
C VAL A 62 9.32 -7.45 0.43
N ALA A 63 8.32 -6.76 -0.12
CA ALA A 63 7.56 -7.23 -1.28
C ALA A 63 8.42 -7.35 -2.54
N GLY A 64 9.36 -6.43 -2.72
CA GLY A 64 10.26 -6.38 -3.89
C GLY A 64 11.24 -7.54 -4.00
N GLN A 65 11.38 -8.37 -2.96
CA GLN A 65 12.18 -9.59 -3.02
C GLN A 65 11.55 -10.67 -3.91
N TYR A 66 10.25 -10.57 -4.19
CA TYR A 66 9.51 -11.57 -4.95
C TYR A 66 9.27 -11.10 -6.39
N LYS A 67 9.75 -11.87 -7.36
CA LYS A 67 9.71 -11.52 -8.80
C LYS A 67 8.30 -11.30 -9.36
N ASN A 68 7.29 -11.95 -8.77
CA ASN A 68 5.90 -11.88 -9.20
C ASN A 68 5.09 -10.80 -8.49
N ILE A 69 5.69 -10.04 -7.58
CA ILE A 69 5.02 -8.92 -6.90
C ILE A 69 5.28 -7.61 -7.65
N ARG A 70 4.21 -6.88 -7.93
CA ARG A 70 4.24 -5.52 -8.46
C ARG A 70 3.80 -4.55 -7.37
N ILE A 71 4.48 -3.42 -7.27
CA ILE A 71 4.26 -2.45 -6.20
C ILE A 71 3.54 -1.22 -6.76
N VAL A 72 2.48 -0.82 -6.07
CA VAL A 72 1.78 0.45 -6.27
C VAL A 72 1.98 1.29 -5.02
N GLU A 73 2.45 2.50 -5.19
CA GLU A 73 2.59 3.46 -4.09
C GLU A 73 1.23 4.03 -3.71
N GLY A 74 0.68 3.56 -2.60
CA GLY A 74 -0.66 3.97 -2.13
C GLY A 74 -0.80 5.46 -1.94
N MET A 75 0.26 6.16 -1.53
CA MET A 75 0.24 7.62 -1.38
C MET A 75 -0.04 8.40 -2.67
N LYS A 76 0.10 7.77 -3.82
CA LYS A 76 -0.22 8.38 -5.12
C LYS A 76 -1.66 8.15 -5.57
N LEU A 77 -2.43 7.34 -4.86
CA LEU A 77 -3.77 6.94 -5.29
C LEU A 77 -4.86 7.95 -4.94
N VAL A 78 -4.73 8.67 -3.82
CA VAL A 78 -5.71 9.66 -3.37
C VAL A 78 -4.97 10.98 -3.10
N PRO A 79 -5.51 12.14 -3.55
CA PRO A 79 -4.90 13.43 -3.21
C PRO A 79 -4.82 13.66 -1.70
N HIS A 80 -3.72 14.26 -1.24
CA HIS A 80 -3.44 14.51 0.18
C HIS A 80 -4.20 15.75 0.70
N LEU A 81 -5.53 15.71 0.62
CA LEU A 81 -6.40 16.81 1.01
C LEU A 81 -7.57 16.29 1.84
N PRO A 82 -7.94 16.96 2.94
CA PRO A 82 -9.02 16.52 3.83
C PRO A 82 -10.36 16.29 3.13
N GLU A 83 -10.65 17.02 2.06
CA GLU A 83 -11.88 16.90 1.28
C GLU A 83 -12.11 15.55 0.62
N TYR A 84 -11.06 14.72 0.52
CA TYR A 84 -11.14 13.35 -0.03
C TYR A 84 -11.27 12.28 1.05
N PHE A 85 -11.39 12.67 2.32
CA PHE A 85 -11.45 11.77 3.47
C PHE A 85 -12.63 12.08 4.36
N LEU A 86 -13.19 11.05 5.03
CA LEU A 86 -14.29 11.20 5.99
C LEU A 86 -13.79 11.78 7.33
N ASP A 87 -12.62 11.34 7.78
CA ASP A 87 -12.08 11.56 9.12
C ASP A 87 -10.56 11.77 9.08
N ASN A 88 -10.03 12.31 8.00
CA ASN A 88 -8.61 12.42 7.71
C ASN A 88 -7.87 11.06 7.58
N LEU A 89 -8.58 9.95 7.59
CA LEU A 89 -8.00 8.60 7.51
C LEU A 89 -8.65 7.76 6.41
N HIS A 90 -9.97 7.66 6.41
CA HIS A 90 -10.70 6.83 5.47
C HIS A 90 -11.14 7.64 4.26
N PRO A 91 -10.81 7.23 3.03
CA PRO A 91 -11.31 7.90 1.84
C PRO A 91 -12.84 7.98 1.81
N ASN A 92 -13.37 9.15 1.46
CA ASN A 92 -14.81 9.32 1.19
C ASN A 92 -15.12 8.87 -0.26
N CYS A 93 -16.35 9.11 -0.74
CA CYS A 93 -16.75 8.71 -2.09
C CYS A 93 -15.83 9.29 -3.17
N LEU A 94 -15.48 10.57 -3.07
CA LEU A 94 -14.55 11.21 -4.01
C LEU A 94 -13.13 10.61 -3.90
N GLY A 95 -12.65 10.37 -2.69
CA GLY A 95 -11.37 9.71 -2.45
C GLY A 95 -11.33 8.30 -3.02
N CYS A 96 -12.40 7.52 -2.85
CA CYS A 96 -12.51 6.17 -3.43
C CYS A 96 -12.54 6.22 -4.96
N GLU A 97 -13.15 7.21 -5.56
CA GLU A 97 -13.16 7.40 -7.02
C GLU A 97 -11.74 7.69 -7.54
N TRP A 98 -11.00 8.56 -6.89
CA TRP A 98 -9.59 8.82 -7.21
C TRP A 98 -8.73 7.57 -7.05
N TYR A 99 -8.92 6.85 -5.93
CA TYR A 99 -8.22 5.60 -5.67
C TYR A 99 -8.41 4.61 -6.83
N GLY A 100 -9.65 4.34 -7.22
CA GLY A 100 -9.95 3.40 -8.29
C GLY A 100 -9.37 3.83 -9.63
N ARG A 101 -9.55 5.09 -10.02
CA ARG A 101 -9.03 5.63 -11.30
C ARG A 101 -7.50 5.56 -11.37
N ASN A 102 -6.82 5.95 -10.29
CA ASN A 102 -5.36 5.94 -10.26
C ASN A 102 -4.82 4.52 -10.19
N LEU A 103 -5.46 3.63 -9.43
CA LEU A 103 -5.08 2.21 -9.39
C LEU A 103 -5.17 1.56 -10.77
N VAL A 104 -6.24 1.80 -11.52
CA VAL A 104 -6.38 1.28 -12.90
C VAL A 104 -5.24 1.77 -13.77
N LYS A 105 -4.88 3.05 -13.70
CA LYS A 105 -3.74 3.60 -14.47
C LYS A 105 -2.42 2.90 -14.13
N GLU A 106 -2.17 2.66 -12.84
CA GLU A 106 -0.95 1.97 -12.40
C GLU A 106 -0.93 0.51 -12.91
N ILE A 107 -2.05 -0.20 -12.81
CA ILE A 107 -2.18 -1.57 -13.33
C ILE A 107 -1.94 -1.61 -14.85
N GLN A 108 -2.50 -0.66 -15.60
CA GLN A 108 -2.31 -0.57 -17.06
C GLN A 108 -0.84 -0.35 -17.42
N LYS A 109 -0.12 0.50 -16.68
CA LYS A 109 1.33 0.71 -16.89
C LYS A 109 2.16 -0.55 -16.67
N MET A 110 1.70 -1.44 -15.80
CA MET A 110 2.40 -2.70 -15.48
C MET A 110 2.18 -3.79 -16.51
N GLY A 111 1.26 -3.64 -17.44
CA GLY A 111 0.98 -4.62 -18.49
C GLY A 111 0.20 -5.85 -18.02
N PHE A 112 -0.56 -5.70 -16.97
CA PHE A 112 -1.47 -6.77 -16.53
C PHE A 112 -2.62 -6.99 -17.51
#